data_c1a2817e017d5df1e8d291ac5c0046cc
#
_entry.id   c1a2817e017d5df1e8d291ac5c0046cc
#
_cell.length_a   1.000
_cell.length_b   1.000
_cell.length_c   1.000
_cell.angle_alpha   90.00
_cell.angle_beta   90.00
_cell.angle_gamma   90.00
#
_symmetry.space_group_name_H-M   'P 1'
#
loop_
_entity.id
_entity.type
_entity.pdbx_description
1 polymer ?
#
loop_
_entity_poly.entity_id
_entity_poly.type
_entity_poly.pdbx_seq_one_letter_code
_entity_poly.pdbx_strand_id
1 'polypeptide(L)' 'GLFRKDIKIDFISRLYFKGMIGIRDLETFPLKTYNPVKLQTDFIEYHLRAILTEKGLKNLNQFIKNN' A
#
# COMPACT_ATOMS: atom_id res chain seq x y z
N GLY A 1 -8.91 7.60 -15.96
CA GLY A 1 -7.86 7.08 -15.29
C GLY A 1 -8.07 6.10 -14.16
N LEU A 2 -7.00 5.44 -13.84
CA LEU A 2 -6.96 4.45 -12.76
C LEU A 2 -6.68 5.09 -11.40
N PHE A 3 -6.03 6.25 -11.40
CA PHE A 3 -5.67 6.94 -10.17
C PHE A 3 -6.55 8.15 -9.96
N ARG A 4 -6.76 8.49 -8.68
CA ARG A 4 -7.56 9.66 -8.32
C ARG A 4 -6.89 10.94 -8.81
N LYS A 5 -7.68 11.88 -9.35
CA LYS A 5 -7.17 13.16 -9.84
C LYS A 5 -6.92 14.16 -8.73
N ASP A 6 -7.53 13.95 -7.57
CA ASP A 6 -7.40 14.87 -6.42
C ASP A 6 -6.17 14.57 -5.57
N ILE A 7 -5.34 13.63 -5.97
CA ILE A 7 -4.16 13.23 -5.21
C ILE A 7 -3.03 14.25 -5.41
N LYS A 8 -2.45 14.66 -4.29
CA LYS A 8 -1.22 15.45 -4.30
C LYS A 8 -0.06 14.47 -4.34
N ILE A 9 0.48 14.25 -5.53
CA ILE A 9 1.49 13.21 -5.78
C ILE A 9 2.70 13.36 -4.87
N ASP A 10 3.18 14.59 -4.68
CA ASP A 10 4.36 14.84 -3.84
C ASP A 10 4.10 14.39 -2.40
N PHE A 11 2.95 14.76 -1.84
CA PHE A 11 2.58 14.39 -0.47
C PHE A 11 2.42 12.88 -0.34
N ILE A 12 1.71 12.27 -1.27
CA ILE A 12 1.44 10.83 -1.23
C ILE A 12 2.72 10.01 -1.37
N SER A 13 3.64 10.45 -2.25
CA SER A 13 4.92 9.77 -2.42
C SER A 13 5.77 9.82 -1.15
N ARG A 14 5.79 10.96 -0.48
CA ARG A 14 6.52 11.12 0.78
C ARG A 14 5.92 10.25 1.87
N LEU A 15 4.60 10.21 1.94
CA LEU A 15 3.88 9.40 2.92
C LEU A 15 4.13 7.92 2.69
N TYR A 16 4.11 7.48 1.44
CA TYR A 16 4.41 6.10 1.08
C TYR A 16 5.81 5.71 1.51
N PHE A 17 6.79 6.55 1.19
CA PHE A 17 8.18 6.31 1.54
C PHE A 17 8.36 6.21 3.06
N LYS A 18 7.75 7.13 3.79
CA LYS A 18 7.83 7.13 5.26
C LYS A 18 7.16 5.88 5.85
N GLY A 19 6.04 5.45 5.26
CA GLY A 19 5.35 4.24 5.67
C GLY A 19 6.19 2.99 5.44
N MET A 20 6.88 2.91 4.30
CA MET A 20 7.75 1.77 4.01
C MET A 20 8.89 1.65 5.02
N ILE A 21 9.42 2.77 5.47
CA ILE A 21 10.43 2.76 6.52
C ILE A 21 9.81 2.34 7.85
N GLY A 22 8.62 2.85 8.14
CA GLY A 22 7.93 2.58 9.41
C GLY A 22 7.57 1.14 9.63
N ILE A 23 7.21 0.41 8.57
CA ILE A 23 6.82 -1.00 8.73
C ILE A 23 8.01 -1.91 9.04
N ARG A 24 9.23 -1.39 8.94
CA ARG A 24 10.44 -2.12 9.31
C ARG A 24 10.84 -1.91 10.76
N ASP A 25 10.08 -1.09 11.49
CA ASP A 25 10.33 -0.83 12.89
C ASP A 25 9.93 -2.05 13.74
N LEU A 26 10.92 -2.73 14.30
CA LEU A 26 10.71 -3.96 15.05
C LEU A 26 9.97 -3.75 16.38
N GLU A 27 9.96 -2.54 16.90
CA GLU A 27 9.19 -2.24 18.11
C GLU A 27 7.71 -2.19 17.80
N THR A 28 7.34 -1.56 16.68
CA THR A 28 5.94 -1.46 16.26
C THR A 28 5.47 -2.77 15.65
N PHE A 29 6.34 -3.44 14.88
CA PHE A 29 6.00 -4.67 14.16
C PHE A 29 6.99 -5.77 14.50
N PRO A 30 6.86 -6.41 15.68
CA PRO A 30 7.79 -7.49 16.08
C PRO A 30 7.74 -8.70 15.15
N LEU A 31 8.90 -9.29 14.88
CA LEU A 31 9.00 -10.44 13.99
C LEU A 31 8.21 -11.65 14.48
N LYS A 32 7.98 -11.76 15.79
CA LYS A 32 7.18 -12.85 16.34
C LYS A 32 5.71 -12.78 15.92
N THR A 33 5.20 -11.57 15.66
CA THR A 33 3.80 -11.34 15.32
C THR A 33 3.61 -11.08 13.83
N TYR A 34 4.59 -10.46 13.19
CA TYR A 34 4.47 -10.02 11.81
C TYR A 34 5.52 -10.64 10.91
N ASN A 35 5.08 -11.17 9.77
CA ASN A 35 5.98 -11.62 8.71
C ASN A 35 6.37 -10.38 7.89
N PRO A 36 7.67 -10.04 7.77
CA PRO A 36 8.08 -8.82 7.07
C PRO A 36 7.63 -8.76 5.62
N VAL A 37 7.68 -9.89 4.89
CA VAL A 37 7.26 -9.93 3.48
C VAL A 37 5.77 -9.69 3.36
N LYS A 38 4.97 -10.35 4.19
CA LYS A 38 3.52 -10.18 4.17
C LYS A 38 3.15 -8.76 4.59
N LEU A 39 3.81 -8.21 5.59
CA LEU A 39 3.54 -6.85 6.05
C LEU A 39 3.80 -5.82 4.95
N GLN A 40 4.89 -5.99 4.21
CA GLN A 40 5.21 -5.12 3.09
C GLN A 40 4.14 -5.21 2.00
N THR A 41 3.71 -6.42 1.67
CA THR A 41 2.67 -6.65 0.67
C THR A 41 1.35 -6.02 1.10
N ASP A 42 0.96 -6.21 2.36
CA ASP A 42 -0.26 -5.63 2.90
C ASP A 42 -0.22 -4.10 2.87
N PHE A 43 0.93 -3.51 3.18
CA PHE A 43 1.08 -2.06 3.14
C PHE A 43 0.93 -1.52 1.72
N ILE A 44 1.56 -2.18 0.74
CA ILE A 44 1.48 -1.77 -0.66
C ILE A 44 0.02 -1.85 -1.13
N GLU A 45 -0.67 -2.93 -0.83
CA GLU A 45 -2.07 -3.08 -1.19
C GLU A 45 -2.94 -2.00 -0.56
N TYR A 46 -2.73 -1.73 0.72
CA TYR A 46 -3.45 -0.69 1.44
C TYR A 46 -3.24 0.67 0.77
N HIS A 47 -1.98 0.98 0.42
CA HIS A 47 -1.63 2.25 -0.21
C HIS A 47 -2.29 2.40 -1.58
N LEU A 48 -2.25 1.34 -2.40
CA LEU A 48 -2.86 1.36 -3.72
C LEU A 48 -4.36 1.58 -3.63
N ARG A 49 -5.04 0.93 -2.69
CA ARG A 49 -6.48 1.11 -2.51
C ARG A 49 -6.83 2.55 -2.14
N ALA A 50 -5.93 3.24 -1.45
CA ALA A 50 -6.16 4.62 -1.05
C ALA A 50 -6.07 5.61 -2.22
N ILE A 51 -5.27 5.31 -3.25
CA ILE A 51 -5.00 6.25 -4.34
C ILE A 51 -5.69 5.91 -5.65
N LEU A 52 -6.28 4.71 -5.78
CA LEU A 52 -6.90 4.29 -7.02
C LEU A 52 -8.34 4.78 -7.13
N THR A 53 -8.79 4.98 -8.37
CA THR A 53 -10.20 5.22 -8.67
C THR A 53 -10.96 3.90 -8.51
N GLU A 54 -12.30 3.96 -8.59
CA GLU A 54 -13.12 2.76 -8.57
C GLU A 54 -12.70 1.78 -9.67
N LYS A 55 -12.41 2.29 -10.86
CA LYS A 55 -11.94 1.47 -11.98
C LYS A 55 -10.61 0.81 -11.65
N GLY A 56 -9.68 1.58 -11.06
CA GLY A 56 -8.39 1.06 -10.65
C GLY A 56 -8.52 -0.01 -9.58
N LEU A 57 -9.44 0.16 -8.64
CA LEU A 57 -9.70 -0.83 -7.60
C LEU A 57 -10.22 -2.13 -8.17
N LYS A 58 -11.10 -2.07 -9.17
CA LYS A 58 -11.59 -3.28 -9.83
C LYS A 58 -10.47 -4.03 -10.52
N ASN A 59 -9.60 -3.31 -11.21
CA ASN A 59 -8.45 -3.92 -11.87
C ASN A 59 -7.51 -4.56 -10.87
N LEU A 60 -7.24 -3.88 -9.75
CA LEU A 60 -6.39 -4.40 -8.69
C LEU A 60 -6.98 -5.68 -8.08
N ASN A 61 -8.28 -5.68 -7.80
CA ASN A 61 -8.95 -6.82 -7.21
C ASN A 61 -8.92 -8.03 -8.15
N GLN A 62 -9.08 -7.81 -9.44
CA GLN A 62 -8.97 -8.88 -10.43
C GLN A 62 -7.56 -9.46 -10.47
N PHE A 63 -6.56 -8.59 -10.43
CA PHE A 63 -5.16 -9.01 -10.43
C PHE A 63 -4.87 -9.88 -9.21
N ILE A 64 -5.29 -9.45 -8.03
CA ILE A 64 -5.08 -10.20 -6.80
C ILE A 64 -5.82 -11.54 -6.84
N LYS A 65 -7.06 -11.52 -7.33
CA LYS A 65 -7.88 -12.71 -7.42
C LYS A 65 -7.31 -13.77 -8.37
N ASN A 66 -6.66 -13.30 -9.46
CA ASN A 66 -6.11 -14.19 -10.48
C ASN A 66 -4.70 -14.70 -10.14
N ASN A 67 -4.10 -14.17 -9.10
CA ASN A 67 -2.82 -14.63 -8.61
C ASN A 67 -3.02 -15.49 -7.35
#